data_4b590a24c6939d6a19f7891501547354
#
_entry.id   4b590a24c6939d6a19f7891501547354
#
_cell.length_a   1.000
_cell.length_b   1.000
_cell.length_c   1.000
_cell.angle_alpha   90.00
_cell.angle_beta   90.00
_cell.angle_gamma   90.00
#
_symmetry.space_group_name_H-M   'P 1'
#
loop_
_entity.id
_entity.type
_entity.pdbx_description
1 polymer ?
#
loop_
_entity_poly.entity_id
_entity_poly.type
_entity_poly.pdbx_seq_one_letter_code
_entity_poly.pdbx_strand_id
1 'polypeptide(L)'
;MKNKIFTKKVFIFLLVFVFVTIVFFGSYFLLKNDFRIKSFNKEYSYNYKEEFKYVPAEVCYGNVFSCKKIKSINKGKVDTSKLGKYNIKYSYNYKDKKYVLNQLVYVKDSIKPVLKIEDKKALLCPNGNVSKLNITVTDNYDKDLSNKIKYSYNKDKDRVIVEVTDSNKNTTYKELEVIKEDKINPAIELNGLSTRSFIVGDTYTDEGAKAIDNCDGELKVEVSNNVDFNKPGDYEIVYTAKDSSGNESKVSRKITVKALETGSRIVYLTFDDGPSEYTSELLDILKKYNVKATFFVTGNGDDRLIKREFDEGHTIALHTNSHNYSYLYSSVNNYFEDLYAIQNKVKNVTGTSPNLIRFPGGSSNTVSMNYDGGIGIMSILTREVEARGFRYFDWNVSSGDAGGTESSDQVYINVISTLKEGSSIVLQHDTKKFSIDAVERIIKYCEENGYTFATLKENSPGAHHGVNN
;
A
#
# COMPACT_ATOMS: atom_id res chain seq x y z
N MET A 1 95.45 54.21 47.59
CA MET A 1 94.13 53.96 48.15
C MET A 1 92.94 54.69 47.47
N LYS A 2 93.13 55.82 46.80
CA LYS A 2 92.02 56.61 46.22
C LYS A 2 91.33 55.94 44.99
N ASN A 3 92.03 55.12 44.11
CA ASN A 3 91.40 54.52 42.93
C ASN A 3 90.51 53.33 43.20
N LYS A 4 90.65 52.57 44.26
CA LYS A 4 89.75 51.44 44.59
C LYS A 4 88.35 51.88 45.18
N ILE A 5 88.26 53.06 45.73
CA ILE A 5 87.02 53.58 46.27
C ILE A 5 86.16 54.16 45.15
N PHE A 6 86.81 54.79 44.11
CA PHE A 6 86.10 55.37 43.03
C PHE A 6 85.44 54.27 42.12
N THR A 7 86.13 53.16 41.81
CA THR A 7 85.61 52.03 41.07
C THR A 7 84.48 51.30 41.78
N LYS A 8 84.55 51.21 43.13
CA LYS A 8 83.48 50.58 43.89
C LYS A 8 82.19 51.43 43.93
N LYS A 9 82.34 52.77 44.08
CA LYS A 9 81.18 53.69 43.95
C LYS A 9 80.52 53.70 42.61
N VAL A 10 81.30 53.68 41.51
CA VAL A 10 80.79 53.61 40.13
C VAL A 10 80.12 52.29 39.87
N PHE A 11 80.64 51.16 40.38
CA PHE A 11 80.06 49.87 40.23
C PHE A 11 78.70 49.75 41.03
N ILE A 12 78.66 50.31 42.23
CA ILE A 12 77.44 50.37 43.03
C ILE A 12 76.40 51.27 42.36
N PHE A 13 76.81 52.39 41.75
CA PHE A 13 75.91 53.28 41.06
C PHE A 13 75.35 52.61 39.80
N LEU A 14 76.14 51.84 39.07
CA LEU A 14 75.77 51.10 37.88
C LEU A 14 74.76 49.96 38.31
N LEU A 15 75.04 49.24 39.39
CA LEU A 15 74.09 48.22 39.90
C LEU A 15 72.80 48.81 40.35
N VAL A 16 72.78 49.91 41.06
CA VAL A 16 71.57 50.64 41.47
C VAL A 16 70.83 51.17 40.22
N PHE A 17 71.53 51.73 39.26
CA PHE A 17 70.88 52.17 38.01
C PHE A 17 70.27 51.03 37.23
N VAL A 18 70.95 49.89 37.09
CA VAL A 18 70.41 48.67 36.43
C VAL A 18 69.18 48.14 37.23
N PHE A 19 69.30 48.13 38.57
CA PHE A 19 68.18 47.68 39.40
C PHE A 19 66.99 48.64 39.30
N VAL A 20 67.18 49.93 39.32
CA VAL A 20 66.12 50.96 39.15
C VAL A 20 65.51 50.85 37.75
N THR A 21 66.33 50.65 36.70
CA THR A 21 65.79 50.45 35.34
C THR A 21 64.98 49.15 35.21
N ILE A 22 65.48 48.05 35.79
CA ILE A 22 64.72 46.76 35.85
C ILE A 22 63.41 46.94 36.59
N VAL A 23 63.39 47.60 37.76
CA VAL A 23 62.21 47.87 38.52
C VAL A 23 61.26 48.81 37.76
N PHE A 24 61.80 49.86 37.13
CA PHE A 24 60.99 50.80 36.34
C PHE A 24 60.38 50.16 35.09
N PHE A 25 61.17 49.39 34.34
CA PHE A 25 60.65 48.62 33.21
C PHE A 25 59.71 47.53 33.68
N GLY A 26 60.04 46.83 34.75
CA GLY A 26 59.15 45.81 35.35
C GLY A 26 57.79 46.40 35.81
N SER A 27 57.84 47.53 36.53
CA SER A 27 56.61 48.23 36.95
C SER A 27 55.86 48.84 35.76
N TYR A 28 56.56 49.34 34.74
CA TYR A 28 55.91 49.81 33.52
C TYR A 28 55.16 48.68 32.81
N PHE A 29 55.78 47.50 32.67
CA PHE A 29 55.11 46.31 32.12
C PHE A 29 53.95 45.83 32.96
N LEU A 30 54.06 45.84 34.29
CA LEU A 30 53.02 45.46 35.22
C LEU A 30 51.83 46.43 35.26
N LEU A 31 52.08 47.72 34.99
CA LEU A 31 51.06 48.79 35.01
C LEU A 31 50.48 49.10 33.63
N LYS A 32 51.07 48.55 32.57
CA LYS A 32 50.60 48.78 31.22
C LYS A 32 49.22 48.22 31.01
N ASN A 33 48.30 49.07 30.58
CA ASN A 33 46.91 48.67 30.26
C ASN A 33 46.84 48.10 28.88
N ASP A 34 46.55 46.80 28.79
CA ASP A 34 46.45 46.08 27.53
C ASP A 34 45.12 45.27 27.42
N PHE A 35 44.73 44.96 26.21
CA PHE A 35 43.64 44.03 25.89
C PHE A 35 44.15 42.60 26.15
N ARG A 36 43.38 41.83 26.95
CA ARG A 36 43.73 40.47 27.33
C ARG A 36 42.59 39.51 27.14
N ILE A 37 42.90 38.34 26.64
CA ILE A 37 41.99 37.19 26.58
C ILE A 37 42.26 36.33 27.82
N LYS A 38 41.29 36.21 28.72
CA LYS A 38 41.41 35.36 29.90
C LYS A 38 41.11 33.90 29.58
N SER A 39 40.05 33.66 28.81
CA SER A 39 39.66 32.32 28.36
C SER A 39 38.97 32.40 27.01
N PHE A 40 39.27 31.46 26.14
CA PHE A 40 38.60 31.32 24.84
C PHE A 40 38.74 29.90 24.34
N ASN A 41 37.64 29.18 24.20
CA ASN A 41 37.64 27.93 23.48
C ASN A 41 37.40 28.20 22.00
N LYS A 42 38.37 27.80 21.17
CA LYS A 42 38.32 28.00 19.71
C LYS A 42 37.33 27.09 19.02
N GLU A 43 36.96 25.96 19.63
CA GLU A 43 36.10 24.95 19.07
C GLU A 43 35.07 24.45 20.09
N TYR A 44 33.85 24.24 19.64
CA TYR A 44 32.76 23.61 20.38
C TYR A 44 32.08 22.58 19.52
N SER A 45 31.51 21.54 20.16
CA SER A 45 30.65 20.56 19.50
C SER A 45 29.29 20.53 20.19
N TYR A 46 28.23 20.49 19.37
CA TYR A 46 26.83 20.32 19.77
C TYR A 46 26.28 19.10 19.08
N ASN A 47 25.36 18.42 19.73
CA ASN A 47 24.59 17.38 19.08
C ASN A 47 23.49 17.97 18.17
N TYR A 48 23.04 17.19 17.24
CA TYR A 48 21.91 17.52 16.39
C TYR A 48 20.67 17.91 17.23
N LYS A 49 20.08 19.08 16.93
CA LYS A 49 18.98 19.72 17.67
C LYS A 49 19.26 20.11 19.13
N GLU A 50 20.51 20.02 19.61
CA GLU A 50 20.88 20.57 20.92
C GLU A 50 20.76 22.08 20.90
N GLU A 51 20.31 22.66 22.04
CA GLU A 51 20.16 24.12 22.16
C GLU A 51 21.51 24.82 22.07
N PHE A 52 21.69 25.65 21.03
CA PHE A 52 22.94 26.41 20.85
C PHE A 52 22.99 27.63 21.77
N LYS A 53 24.14 27.80 22.48
CA LYS A 53 24.42 28.99 23.30
C LYS A 53 25.73 29.63 22.87
N TYR A 54 25.71 30.96 22.73
CA TYR A 54 26.95 31.71 22.46
C TYR A 54 27.86 31.69 23.67
N VAL A 55 29.11 31.25 23.48
CA VAL A 55 30.17 31.21 24.53
C VAL A 55 31.33 32.10 24.08
N PRO A 56 31.22 33.42 24.26
CA PRO A 56 32.27 34.36 23.89
C PRO A 56 33.51 34.21 24.78
N ALA A 57 34.66 34.62 24.29
CA ALA A 57 35.86 34.70 25.09
C ALA A 57 35.66 35.66 26.29
N GLU A 58 36.23 35.31 27.41
CA GLU A 58 36.37 36.27 28.49
C GLU A 58 37.54 37.20 28.20
N VAL A 59 37.21 38.42 27.83
CA VAL A 59 38.18 39.47 27.55
C VAL A 59 38.04 40.63 28.49
N CYS A 60 39.16 41.22 28.77
CA CYS A 60 39.19 42.39 29.62
C CYS A 60 40.32 43.37 29.20
N TYR A 61 40.15 44.57 29.63
CA TYR A 61 41.16 45.62 29.48
C TYR A 61 41.62 46.09 30.86
N GLY A 62 42.92 46.23 31.02
CA GLY A 62 43.53 46.69 32.26
C GLY A 62 44.96 46.23 32.42
N ASN A 63 45.54 46.55 33.60
CA ASN A 63 46.89 46.09 33.96
C ASN A 63 46.83 44.72 34.67
N VAL A 64 47.99 44.26 35.19
CA VAL A 64 48.09 42.93 35.83
C VAL A 64 47.19 42.82 37.06
N PHE A 65 46.92 43.96 37.76
CA PHE A 65 46.17 44.02 39.01
C PHE A 65 44.68 44.35 38.83
N SER A 66 44.30 44.89 37.66
CA SER A 66 42.90 45.28 37.38
C SER A 66 42.52 44.96 35.96
N CYS A 67 41.32 44.41 35.78
CA CYS A 67 40.83 43.99 34.47
C CYS A 67 39.34 44.26 34.33
N LYS A 68 38.95 45.23 33.50
CA LYS A 68 37.56 45.55 33.19
C LYS A 68 37.05 44.65 32.06
N LYS A 69 35.95 43.90 32.24
CA LYS A 69 35.35 43.05 31.22
C LYS A 69 34.85 43.88 30.05
N ILE A 70 35.10 43.38 28.86
CA ILE A 70 34.58 43.96 27.59
C ILE A 70 33.50 43.01 27.02
N LYS A 71 32.33 43.55 26.66
CA LYS A 71 31.23 42.79 26.04
C LYS A 71 31.56 42.48 24.58
N SER A 72 31.25 41.28 24.16
CA SER A 72 31.37 40.89 22.72
C SER A 72 30.15 41.33 21.91
N ILE A 73 30.38 41.53 20.64
CA ILE A 73 29.33 41.59 19.62
C ILE A 73 29.47 40.31 18.81
N ASN A 74 28.41 39.49 18.79
CA ASN A 74 28.42 38.18 18.12
C ASN A 74 27.97 38.33 16.68
N LYS A 75 28.65 37.67 15.74
CA LYS A 75 28.23 37.54 14.34
C LYS A 75 28.35 36.08 13.91
N GLY A 76 27.34 35.59 13.23
CA GLY A 76 27.19 34.20 12.80
C GLY A 76 25.98 33.54 13.48
N LYS A 77 25.41 32.57 12.83
CA LYS A 77 24.29 31.79 13.30
C LYS A 77 24.65 30.32 13.20
N VAL A 78 24.27 29.53 14.20
CA VAL A 78 24.40 28.09 14.20
C VAL A 78 23.00 27.51 14.09
N ASP A 79 22.78 26.68 13.08
CA ASP A 79 21.56 25.91 12.91
C ASP A 79 21.83 24.47 13.36
N THR A 80 21.48 24.15 14.61
CA THR A 80 21.70 22.83 15.17
C THR A 80 20.79 21.75 14.58
N SER A 81 19.79 22.15 13.77
CA SER A 81 18.96 21.20 13.00
C SER A 81 19.67 20.69 11.73
N LYS A 82 20.88 21.13 11.47
CA LYS A 82 21.69 20.69 10.31
C LYS A 82 23.10 20.37 10.75
N LEU A 83 23.55 19.17 10.43
CA LEU A 83 24.93 18.76 10.67
C LEU A 83 25.90 19.64 9.87
N GLY A 84 27.03 20.00 10.46
CA GLY A 84 27.99 20.80 9.76
C GLY A 84 28.95 21.59 10.65
N LYS A 85 29.72 22.45 9.98
CA LYS A 85 30.72 23.30 10.59
C LYS A 85 30.30 24.75 10.42
N TYR A 86 30.18 25.46 11.54
CA TYR A 86 29.74 26.85 11.60
C TYR A 86 30.87 27.71 12.17
N ASN A 87 30.94 28.98 11.73
CA ASN A 87 31.93 29.92 12.22
C ASN A 87 31.23 31.09 12.90
N ILE A 88 31.49 31.27 14.19
CA ILE A 88 31.01 32.39 14.99
C ILE A 88 32.14 33.37 15.18
N LYS A 89 31.87 34.66 14.87
CA LYS A 89 32.79 35.77 15.06
C LYS A 89 32.37 36.57 16.29
N TYR A 90 33.30 36.70 17.25
CA TYR A 90 33.13 37.59 18.41
C TYR A 90 33.97 38.82 18.19
N SER A 91 33.36 40.00 18.15
CA SER A 91 34.06 41.29 18.02
C SER A 91 34.05 42.01 19.36
N TYR A 92 35.19 42.57 19.71
CA TYR A 92 35.43 43.35 20.92
C TYR A 92 35.99 44.69 20.50
N ASN A 93 35.27 45.80 20.80
CA ASN A 93 35.74 47.16 20.51
C ASN A 93 36.36 47.73 21.80
N TYR A 94 37.60 48.21 21.65
CA TYR A 94 38.27 48.90 22.72
C TYR A 94 39.04 50.08 22.15
N LYS A 95 38.70 51.29 22.59
CA LYS A 95 39.17 52.54 21.96
C LYS A 95 38.96 52.49 20.46
N ASP A 96 39.87 52.84 19.64
CA ASP A 96 39.78 52.84 18.16
C ASP A 96 40.13 51.50 17.54
N LYS A 97 40.35 50.43 18.37
CA LYS A 97 40.74 49.11 17.90
C LYS A 97 39.62 48.09 18.03
N LYS A 98 39.46 47.31 16.96
CA LYS A 98 38.52 46.18 16.90
C LYS A 98 39.33 44.87 16.95
N TYR A 99 39.01 44.03 17.91
CA TYR A 99 39.56 42.67 18.07
C TYR A 99 38.51 41.66 17.63
N VAL A 100 38.91 40.66 16.83
CA VAL A 100 37.97 39.61 16.33
C VAL A 100 38.52 38.24 16.70
N LEU A 101 37.71 37.43 17.31
CA LEU A 101 37.98 36.04 17.61
C LEU A 101 37.02 35.16 16.83
N ASN A 102 37.52 34.14 16.15
CA ASN A 102 36.72 33.17 15.44
C ASN A 102 36.62 31.90 16.26
N GLN A 103 35.40 31.38 16.38
CA GLN A 103 35.11 30.14 17.05
C GLN A 103 34.42 29.19 16.07
N LEU A 104 34.93 27.98 15.98
CA LEU A 104 34.33 26.91 15.18
C LEU A 104 33.33 26.13 16.03
N VAL A 105 32.14 25.94 15.48
CA VAL A 105 31.10 25.14 16.11
C VAL A 105 30.79 23.97 15.18
N TYR A 106 30.91 22.77 15.68
CA TYR A 106 30.55 21.55 14.96
C TYR A 106 29.21 21.07 15.46
N VAL A 107 28.25 20.93 14.57
CA VAL A 107 27.01 20.21 14.85
C VAL A 107 27.17 18.80 14.32
N LYS A 108 27.14 17.82 15.20
CA LYS A 108 27.36 16.41 14.89
C LYS A 108 26.20 15.60 15.44
N ASP A 109 25.98 14.45 14.88
CA ASP A 109 25.21 13.43 15.53
C ASP A 109 26.16 12.47 16.25
N SER A 110 26.06 12.38 17.56
CA SER A 110 26.84 11.48 18.40
C SER A 110 25.94 10.64 19.33
N ILE A 111 24.64 10.67 19.09
CA ILE A 111 23.66 9.89 19.82
C ILE A 111 23.51 8.55 19.11
N LYS A 112 23.60 7.47 19.86
CA LYS A 112 23.45 6.13 19.33
C LYS A 112 21.98 5.82 19.04
N PRO A 113 21.67 5.02 17.99
CA PRO A 113 20.33 4.50 17.77
C PRO A 113 19.79 3.75 18.98
N VAL A 114 18.49 3.88 19.22
CA VAL A 114 17.79 3.13 20.26
C VAL A 114 17.23 1.86 19.61
N LEU A 115 17.71 0.71 20.07
CA LEU A 115 17.33 -0.61 19.58
C LEU A 115 16.38 -1.27 20.60
N LYS A 116 15.11 -1.44 20.21
CA LYS A 116 14.10 -2.16 20.99
C LYS A 116 13.82 -3.50 20.29
N ILE A 117 13.98 -4.60 21.01
CA ILE A 117 13.71 -5.97 20.55
C ILE A 117 12.64 -6.54 21.49
N GLU A 118 11.54 -7.01 20.92
CA GLU A 118 10.43 -7.59 21.68
C GLU A 118 10.67 -9.07 21.97
N ASP A 119 11.41 -9.73 21.10
CA ASP A 119 11.77 -11.14 21.25
C ASP A 119 12.76 -11.33 22.43
N LYS A 120 12.48 -12.32 23.25
CA LYS A 120 13.35 -12.69 24.40
C LYS A 120 14.55 -13.52 23.98
N LYS A 121 14.41 -14.29 22.90
CA LYS A 121 15.42 -15.19 22.34
C LYS A 121 15.45 -15.03 20.83
N ALA A 122 16.56 -15.37 20.21
CA ALA A 122 16.74 -15.38 18.75
C ALA A 122 16.85 -16.81 18.23
N LEU A 123 16.11 -17.15 17.20
CA LEU A 123 16.24 -18.42 16.52
C LEU A 123 17.43 -18.37 15.57
N LEU A 124 18.38 -19.26 15.78
CA LEU A 124 19.48 -19.54 14.86
C LEU A 124 19.05 -20.67 13.92
N CYS A 125 18.80 -20.31 12.70
CA CYS A 125 18.33 -21.23 11.67
C CYS A 125 19.39 -22.30 11.32
N PRO A 126 18.99 -23.49 10.82
CA PRO A 126 19.93 -24.55 10.42
C PRO A 126 20.98 -24.10 9.40
N ASN A 127 20.63 -23.17 8.52
CA ASN A 127 21.53 -22.55 7.54
C ASN A 127 22.53 -21.55 8.15
N GLY A 128 22.49 -21.33 9.45
CA GLY A 128 23.36 -20.39 10.19
C GLY A 128 22.89 -18.95 10.21
N ASN A 129 21.79 -18.63 9.58
CA ASN A 129 21.17 -17.32 9.63
C ASN A 129 20.36 -17.14 10.93
N VAL A 130 20.09 -15.90 11.29
CA VAL A 130 19.17 -15.58 12.40
C VAL A 130 17.81 -15.27 11.80
N SER A 131 16.76 -15.90 12.32
CA SER A 131 15.40 -15.61 11.88
C SER A 131 15.02 -14.16 12.17
N LYS A 132 14.10 -13.62 11.39
CA LYS A 132 13.65 -12.23 11.54
C LYS A 132 13.06 -11.99 12.93
N LEU A 133 13.58 -11.00 13.63
CA LEU A 133 13.12 -10.57 14.95
C LEU A 133 12.17 -9.37 14.84
N ASN A 134 11.30 -9.21 15.83
CA ASN A 134 10.45 -8.02 15.95
C ASN A 134 11.26 -6.88 16.59
N ILE A 135 11.79 -6.02 15.73
CA ILE A 135 12.73 -4.96 16.10
C ILE A 135 12.18 -3.60 15.72
N THR A 136 12.23 -2.68 16.66
CA THR A 136 12.03 -1.25 16.41
C THR A 136 13.33 -0.50 16.63
N VAL A 137 13.73 0.31 15.66
CA VAL A 137 14.90 1.19 15.77
C VAL A 137 14.45 2.63 15.65
N THR A 138 14.90 3.48 16.56
CA THR A 138 14.67 4.92 16.48
C THR A 138 15.99 5.66 16.66
N ASP A 139 16.13 6.78 16.01
CA ASP A 139 17.30 7.64 16.11
C ASP A 139 16.88 9.11 16.09
N ASN A 140 17.75 9.98 16.61
CA ASN A 140 17.49 11.41 16.66
C ASN A 140 17.67 12.11 15.30
N TYR A 141 18.52 11.55 14.43
CA TYR A 141 18.87 12.09 13.12
C TYR A 141 18.33 11.25 11.95
N ASP A 142 18.61 9.95 11.95
CA ASP A 142 18.16 9.03 10.91
C ASP A 142 16.69 8.63 11.12
N LYS A 143 15.86 8.79 10.07
CA LYS A 143 14.42 8.51 10.13
C LYS A 143 14.10 7.02 10.11
N ASP A 144 14.86 6.24 9.36
CA ASP A 144 14.68 4.81 9.19
C ASP A 144 16.03 4.10 9.13
N LEU A 145 16.24 3.19 10.07
CA LEU A 145 17.43 2.35 10.18
C LEU A 145 17.11 0.85 10.07
N SER A 146 15.89 0.48 9.69
CA SER A 146 15.45 -0.91 9.60
C SER A 146 16.34 -1.76 8.69
N ASN A 147 16.82 -1.20 7.59
CA ASN A 147 17.73 -1.85 6.65
C ASN A 147 19.21 -1.85 7.07
N LYS A 148 19.54 -1.25 8.21
CA LYS A 148 20.89 -1.20 8.79
C LYS A 148 21.08 -2.22 9.92
N ILE A 149 20.04 -2.96 10.28
CA ILE A 149 20.10 -4.01 11.29
C ILE A 149 20.94 -5.16 10.77
N LYS A 150 21.92 -5.57 11.56
CA LYS A 150 22.79 -6.71 11.28
C LYS A 150 22.68 -7.76 12.36
N TYR A 151 22.75 -9.01 11.96
CA TYR A 151 22.76 -10.15 12.85
C TYR A 151 24.10 -10.86 12.78
N SER A 152 24.60 -11.31 13.91
CA SER A 152 25.75 -12.20 13.98
C SER A 152 25.61 -13.18 15.15
N TYR A 153 26.13 -14.38 14.96
CA TYR A 153 26.15 -15.39 16.01
C TYR A 153 27.54 -15.49 16.64
N ASN A 154 27.60 -15.21 17.94
CA ASN A 154 28.80 -15.41 18.74
C ASN A 154 28.81 -16.84 19.30
N LYS A 155 29.64 -17.72 18.72
CA LYS A 155 29.74 -19.14 19.09
C LYS A 155 30.28 -19.34 20.52
N ASP A 156 31.21 -18.51 20.97
CA ASP A 156 31.87 -18.66 22.27
C ASP A 156 30.93 -18.38 23.42
N LYS A 157 30.02 -17.42 23.23
CA LYS A 157 29.02 -17.02 24.22
C LYS A 157 27.67 -17.70 24.04
N ASP A 158 27.44 -18.36 22.93
CA ASP A 158 26.14 -18.90 22.48
C ASP A 158 25.04 -17.82 22.47
N ARG A 159 25.36 -16.69 21.81
CA ARG A 159 24.48 -15.50 21.75
C ARG A 159 24.34 -15.00 20.34
N VAL A 160 23.14 -14.56 19.98
CA VAL A 160 22.93 -13.74 18.78
C VAL A 160 23.13 -12.27 19.16
N ILE A 161 23.94 -11.59 18.38
CA ILE A 161 24.17 -10.16 18.48
C ILE A 161 23.36 -9.48 17.38
N VAL A 162 22.49 -8.55 17.78
CA VAL A 162 21.75 -7.67 16.90
C VAL A 162 22.38 -6.29 16.99
N GLU A 163 22.88 -5.79 15.88
CA GLU A 163 23.61 -4.52 15.79
C GLU A 163 22.93 -3.58 14.81
N VAL A 164 22.92 -2.29 15.13
CA VAL A 164 22.51 -1.24 14.23
C VAL A 164 23.49 -0.07 14.31
N THR A 165 23.87 0.44 13.16
CA THR A 165 24.79 1.59 13.04
C THR A 165 24.09 2.68 12.21
N ASP A 166 24.05 3.89 12.75
CA ASP A 166 23.51 5.07 12.06
C ASP A 166 24.43 5.57 10.93
N SER A 167 24.00 6.61 10.22
CA SER A 167 24.76 7.22 9.14
C SER A 167 26.03 7.95 9.64
N ASN A 168 26.09 8.30 10.92
CA ASN A 168 27.20 8.98 11.59
C ASN A 168 28.16 8.02 12.33
N LYS A 169 27.95 6.70 12.16
CA LYS A 169 28.75 5.60 12.72
C LYS A 169 28.60 5.39 14.22
N ASN A 170 27.52 5.88 14.83
CA ASN A 170 27.19 5.49 16.19
C ASN A 170 26.51 4.12 16.17
N THR A 171 26.96 3.22 17.01
CA THR A 171 26.51 1.82 17.00
C THR A 171 25.89 1.43 18.33
N THR A 172 24.77 0.73 18.26
CA THR A 172 24.12 0.06 19.37
C THR A 172 23.98 -1.43 19.06
N TYR A 173 24.15 -2.27 20.07
CA TYR A 173 23.91 -3.72 19.92
C TYR A 173 23.20 -4.28 21.16
N LYS A 174 22.54 -5.43 20.96
CA LYS A 174 21.98 -6.28 22.02
C LYS A 174 22.35 -7.74 21.79
N GLU A 175 22.55 -8.46 22.87
CA GLU A 175 22.79 -9.91 22.87
C GLU A 175 21.51 -10.64 23.32
N LEU A 176 21.10 -11.64 22.55
CA LEU A 176 19.95 -12.51 22.83
C LEU A 176 20.40 -13.94 23.05
N GLU A 177 19.66 -14.67 23.89
CA GLU A 177 19.78 -16.12 23.99
C GLU A 177 19.38 -16.80 22.68
N VAL A 178 20.02 -17.92 22.38
CA VAL A 178 19.80 -18.65 21.13
C VAL A 178 18.79 -19.78 21.32
N ILE A 179 17.86 -19.91 20.39
CA ILE A 179 17.11 -21.14 20.12
C ILE A 179 17.74 -21.77 18.88
N LYS A 180 18.05 -23.07 18.93
CA LYS A 180 18.68 -23.79 17.79
C LYS A 180 17.74 -24.76 17.09
N GLU A 181 16.57 -24.98 17.68
CA GLU A 181 15.56 -25.88 17.11
C GLU A 181 14.43 -25.02 16.55
N ASP A 182 14.25 -25.08 15.24
CA ASP A 182 13.12 -24.44 14.60
C ASP A 182 11.85 -25.28 14.78
N LYS A 183 10.85 -24.71 15.43
CA LYS A 183 9.52 -25.29 15.65
C LYS A 183 8.41 -24.42 15.04
N ILE A 184 8.78 -23.48 14.19
CA ILE A 184 7.83 -22.56 13.59
C ILE A 184 7.41 -23.14 12.24
N ASN A 185 6.11 -23.35 12.08
CA ASN A 185 5.58 -23.85 10.83
C ASN A 185 5.62 -22.77 9.73
N PRO A 186 5.81 -23.14 8.47
CA PRO A 186 5.68 -22.22 7.33
C PRO A 186 4.31 -21.52 7.31
N ALA A 187 4.26 -20.27 6.91
CA ALA A 187 3.02 -19.54 6.65
C ALA A 187 2.64 -19.72 5.16
N ILE A 188 1.41 -20.22 4.91
CA ILE A 188 0.87 -20.37 3.56
C ILE A 188 -0.20 -19.32 3.32
N GLU A 189 -0.09 -18.61 2.20
CA GLU A 189 -1.06 -17.63 1.73
C GLU A 189 -1.62 -18.07 0.37
N LEU A 190 -2.96 -18.19 0.27
CA LEU A 190 -3.63 -18.53 -0.99
C LEU A 190 -3.59 -17.34 -1.95
N ASN A 191 -3.27 -17.60 -3.21
CA ASN A 191 -3.50 -16.62 -4.27
C ASN A 191 -5.00 -16.65 -4.62
N GLY A 192 -5.69 -15.52 -4.52
CA GLY A 192 -7.13 -15.42 -4.79
C GLY A 192 -8.04 -15.89 -3.66
N LEU A 193 -9.28 -16.27 -3.98
CA LEU A 193 -10.31 -16.59 -2.98
C LEU A 193 -10.10 -17.97 -2.34
N SER A 194 -10.40 -18.07 -1.06
CA SER A 194 -10.37 -19.34 -0.30
C SER A 194 -11.56 -20.27 -0.57
N THR A 195 -12.62 -19.74 -1.18
CA THR A 195 -13.81 -20.50 -1.56
C THR A 195 -14.21 -20.16 -2.99
N ARG A 196 -14.63 -21.14 -3.76
CA ARG A 196 -15.06 -21.00 -5.16
C ARG A 196 -16.32 -21.83 -5.39
N SER A 197 -17.23 -21.33 -6.22
CA SER A 197 -18.39 -22.04 -6.72
C SER A 197 -18.36 -22.15 -8.23
N PHE A 198 -18.63 -23.33 -8.73
CA PHE A 198 -18.70 -23.66 -10.16
C PHE A 198 -19.96 -24.43 -10.46
N ILE A 199 -20.30 -24.58 -11.72
CA ILE A 199 -21.32 -25.53 -12.16
C ILE A 199 -20.68 -26.71 -12.88
N VAL A 200 -21.40 -27.83 -12.99
CA VAL A 200 -20.94 -28.99 -13.77
C VAL A 200 -20.58 -28.58 -15.18
N GLY A 201 -19.38 -28.94 -15.62
CA GLY A 201 -18.83 -28.62 -16.95
C GLY A 201 -17.97 -27.34 -17.01
N ASP A 202 -17.92 -26.55 -15.94
CA ASP A 202 -16.98 -25.40 -15.86
C ASP A 202 -15.54 -25.90 -15.87
N THR A 203 -14.62 -25.01 -16.28
CA THR A 203 -13.17 -25.21 -16.19
C THR A 203 -12.56 -24.23 -15.22
N TYR A 204 -11.54 -24.65 -14.50
CA TYR A 204 -10.86 -23.80 -13.53
C TYR A 204 -9.35 -24.02 -13.57
N THR A 205 -8.63 -22.92 -13.62
CA THR A 205 -7.18 -22.93 -13.42
C THR A 205 -6.89 -22.39 -12.04
N ASP A 206 -6.33 -23.23 -11.17
CA ASP A 206 -6.04 -22.83 -9.79
C ASP A 206 -4.92 -21.80 -9.74
N GLU A 207 -5.13 -20.72 -8.97
CA GLU A 207 -4.18 -19.63 -8.78
C GLU A 207 -3.01 -20.01 -7.86
N GLY A 208 -3.10 -21.17 -7.18
CA GLY A 208 -2.07 -21.65 -6.30
C GLY A 208 -1.97 -20.92 -4.96
N ALA A 209 -0.82 -21.08 -4.33
CA ALA A 209 -0.49 -20.45 -3.04
C ALA A 209 1.00 -20.14 -2.96
N LYS A 210 1.37 -19.26 -2.04
CA LYS A 210 2.77 -18.99 -1.67
C LYS A 210 3.01 -19.45 -0.24
N ALA A 211 4.22 -19.88 0.05
CA ALA A 211 4.63 -20.24 1.40
C ALA A 211 5.93 -19.55 1.75
N ILE A 212 6.00 -19.03 2.97
CA ILE A 212 7.19 -18.37 3.51
C ILE A 212 7.46 -18.94 4.90
N ASP A 213 8.71 -19.27 5.11
CA ASP A 213 9.22 -19.68 6.41
C ASP A 213 10.22 -18.66 6.97
N ASN A 214 10.31 -18.59 8.28
CA ASN A 214 11.19 -17.64 8.97
C ASN A 214 12.69 -17.98 8.85
N CYS A 215 13.05 -19.23 8.59
CA CYS A 215 14.41 -19.69 8.41
C CYS A 215 14.78 -19.99 6.96
N ASP A 216 13.85 -20.60 6.22
CA ASP A 216 14.10 -21.06 4.85
C ASP A 216 13.66 -20.07 3.78
N GLY A 217 12.90 -19.02 4.19
CA GLY A 217 12.38 -18.03 3.25
C GLY A 217 11.23 -18.57 2.41
N GLU A 218 11.23 -18.32 1.12
CA GLU A 218 10.19 -18.80 0.20
C GLU A 218 10.34 -20.32 -0.01
N LEU A 219 9.22 -21.04 0.20
CA LEU A 219 9.16 -22.50 0.09
C LEU A 219 8.31 -22.94 -1.10
N LYS A 220 8.63 -24.11 -1.62
CA LYS A 220 7.78 -24.80 -2.59
C LYS A 220 6.49 -25.26 -1.92
N VAL A 221 5.36 -24.96 -2.56
CA VAL A 221 4.05 -25.47 -2.15
C VAL A 221 3.71 -26.71 -2.96
N GLU A 222 3.36 -27.79 -2.28
CA GLU A 222 2.80 -29.00 -2.88
C GLU A 222 1.28 -28.88 -2.92
N VAL A 223 0.68 -29.24 -4.07
CA VAL A 223 -0.75 -29.11 -4.29
C VAL A 223 -1.35 -30.48 -4.51
N SER A 224 -2.38 -30.81 -3.71
CA SER A 224 -3.24 -31.97 -3.92
C SER A 224 -4.63 -31.50 -4.36
N ASN A 225 -5.04 -31.90 -5.56
CA ASN A 225 -6.29 -31.49 -6.18
C ASN A 225 -7.08 -32.74 -6.60
N ASN A 226 -8.30 -32.90 -6.08
CA ASN A 226 -9.20 -33.98 -6.39
C ASN A 226 -10.55 -33.48 -6.93
N VAL A 227 -10.61 -32.24 -7.40
CA VAL A 227 -11.86 -31.62 -7.91
C VAL A 227 -12.30 -32.31 -9.21
N ASP A 228 -13.54 -32.80 -9.22
CA ASP A 228 -14.21 -33.30 -10.43
C ASP A 228 -15.28 -32.31 -10.85
N PHE A 229 -14.99 -31.52 -11.86
CA PHE A 229 -15.92 -30.52 -12.39
C PHE A 229 -17.08 -31.13 -13.17
N ASN A 230 -17.08 -32.45 -13.43
CA ASN A 230 -18.20 -33.15 -14.06
C ASN A 230 -19.20 -33.72 -13.06
N LYS A 231 -18.92 -33.58 -11.76
CA LYS A 231 -19.76 -34.14 -10.70
C LYS A 231 -20.08 -33.10 -9.64
N PRO A 232 -21.37 -32.86 -9.33
CA PRO A 232 -21.73 -31.96 -8.23
C PRO A 232 -21.18 -32.47 -6.91
N GLY A 233 -20.69 -31.55 -6.06
CA GLY A 233 -20.13 -31.90 -4.76
C GLY A 233 -19.27 -30.78 -4.19
N ASP A 234 -18.85 -30.98 -2.95
CA ASP A 234 -17.88 -30.13 -2.29
C ASP A 234 -16.50 -30.83 -2.31
N TYR A 235 -15.51 -30.09 -2.74
CA TYR A 235 -14.14 -30.54 -2.92
C TYR A 235 -13.17 -29.59 -2.22
N GLU A 236 -11.93 -30.04 -2.07
CA GLU A 236 -10.86 -29.21 -1.53
C GLU A 236 -9.59 -29.34 -2.39
N ILE A 237 -8.95 -28.22 -2.67
CA ILE A 237 -7.57 -28.18 -3.14
C ILE A 237 -6.70 -27.92 -1.92
N VAL A 238 -5.82 -28.84 -1.58
CA VAL A 238 -4.96 -28.75 -0.38
C VAL A 238 -3.56 -28.32 -0.78
N TYR A 239 -3.06 -27.28 -0.13
CA TYR A 239 -1.71 -26.76 -0.28
C TYR A 239 -0.91 -27.10 0.95
N THR A 240 0.24 -27.75 0.76
CA THR A 240 1.14 -28.17 1.83
C THR A 240 2.50 -27.54 1.61
N ALA A 241 3.07 -26.97 2.67
CA ALA A 241 4.46 -26.52 2.68
C ALA A 241 5.19 -27.12 3.88
N LYS A 242 6.43 -27.53 3.66
CA LYS A 242 7.31 -28.13 4.66
C LYS A 242 8.65 -27.44 4.63
N ASP A 243 9.16 -27.04 5.81
CA ASP A 243 10.48 -26.45 5.96
C ASP A 243 11.59 -27.50 6.05
N SER A 244 12.84 -27.05 6.09
CA SER A 244 14.01 -27.94 6.24
C SER A 244 14.13 -28.57 7.63
N SER A 245 13.46 -28.02 8.62
CA SER A 245 13.40 -28.54 10.00
C SER A 245 12.35 -29.64 10.20
N GLY A 246 11.46 -29.79 9.21
CA GLY A 246 10.39 -30.79 9.21
C GLY A 246 9.05 -30.30 9.67
N ASN A 247 8.89 -29.01 9.98
CA ASN A 247 7.60 -28.43 10.33
C ASN A 247 6.74 -28.29 9.07
N GLU A 248 5.44 -28.54 9.20
CA GLU A 248 4.51 -28.58 8.07
C GLU A 248 3.27 -27.73 8.34
N SER A 249 2.81 -27.04 7.32
CA SER A 249 1.52 -26.35 7.29
C SER A 249 0.66 -26.83 6.14
N LYS A 250 -0.66 -26.76 6.34
CA LYS A 250 -1.67 -27.05 5.32
C LYS A 250 -2.74 -25.98 5.32
N VAL A 251 -3.14 -25.55 4.12
CA VAL A 251 -4.28 -24.67 3.89
C VAL A 251 -5.10 -25.25 2.75
N SER A 252 -6.42 -25.13 2.77
CA SER A 252 -7.26 -25.60 1.69
C SER A 252 -8.08 -24.49 1.05
N ARG A 253 -8.30 -24.61 -0.27
CA ARG A 253 -9.31 -23.89 -1.03
C ARG A 253 -10.54 -24.77 -1.19
N LYS A 254 -11.68 -24.31 -0.74
CA LYS A 254 -12.95 -25.03 -0.88
C LYS A 254 -13.55 -24.78 -2.26
N ILE A 255 -13.94 -25.85 -2.95
CA ILE A 255 -14.56 -25.80 -4.27
C ILE A 255 -15.92 -26.48 -4.18
N THR A 256 -16.97 -25.75 -4.48
CA THR A 256 -18.33 -26.30 -4.62
C THR A 256 -18.68 -26.40 -6.09
N VAL A 257 -18.89 -27.58 -6.61
CA VAL A 257 -19.43 -27.83 -7.95
C VAL A 257 -20.95 -28.05 -7.81
N LYS A 258 -21.72 -27.10 -8.33
CA LYS A 258 -23.21 -27.16 -8.31
C LYS A 258 -23.73 -27.94 -9.51
N ALA A 259 -24.82 -28.66 -9.33
CA ALA A 259 -25.52 -29.25 -10.46
C ALA A 259 -25.99 -28.16 -11.43
N LEU A 260 -25.92 -28.43 -12.72
CA LEU A 260 -26.53 -27.58 -13.74
C LEU A 260 -28.03 -27.51 -13.50
N GLU A 261 -28.65 -26.33 -13.58
CA GLU A 261 -30.09 -26.18 -13.57
C GLU A 261 -30.65 -26.83 -14.84
N THR A 262 -31.35 -27.94 -14.72
CA THR A 262 -31.87 -28.71 -15.86
C THR A 262 -33.34 -28.45 -16.02
N GLY A 263 -33.74 -28.08 -17.21
CA GLY A 263 -35.13 -27.96 -17.66
C GLY A 263 -35.15 -27.87 -19.17
N SER A 264 -36.21 -28.34 -19.79
CA SER A 264 -36.45 -28.10 -21.20
C SER A 264 -37.29 -26.83 -21.33
N ARG A 265 -36.98 -25.98 -22.35
CA ARG A 265 -37.70 -24.75 -22.66
C ARG A 265 -37.78 -23.73 -21.50
N ILE A 266 -36.60 -23.46 -20.92
CA ILE A 266 -36.46 -22.38 -19.92
C ILE A 266 -36.10 -21.06 -20.61
N VAL A 267 -36.83 -20.00 -20.29
CA VAL A 267 -36.56 -18.63 -20.77
C VAL A 267 -36.13 -17.77 -19.59
N TYR A 268 -34.94 -17.22 -19.71
CA TYR A 268 -34.41 -16.18 -18.83
C TYR A 268 -34.58 -14.84 -19.55
N LEU A 269 -35.62 -14.07 -19.18
CA LEU A 269 -35.73 -12.69 -19.64
C LEU A 269 -34.67 -11.84 -18.94
N THR A 270 -33.83 -11.18 -19.69
CA THR A 270 -32.78 -10.32 -19.13
C THR A 270 -32.83 -8.93 -19.72
N PHE A 271 -32.67 -7.90 -18.88
CA PHE A 271 -32.76 -6.51 -19.26
C PHE A 271 -31.49 -5.77 -18.83
N ASP A 272 -30.85 -5.11 -19.79
CA ASP A 272 -29.60 -4.37 -19.58
C ASP A 272 -29.84 -2.85 -19.54
N ASP A 273 -28.86 -2.10 -19.02
CA ASP A 273 -28.75 -0.63 -18.98
C ASP A 273 -29.66 0.09 -18.01
N GLY A 274 -30.67 -0.55 -17.46
CA GLY A 274 -31.63 0.05 -16.54
C GLY A 274 -31.14 0.31 -15.11
N PRO A 275 -32.08 0.71 -14.23
CA PRO A 275 -33.49 1.10 -14.50
C PRO A 275 -33.63 2.39 -15.29
N SER A 276 -34.69 2.48 -16.09
CA SER A 276 -35.09 3.63 -16.89
C SER A 276 -36.49 4.16 -16.52
N GLU A 277 -36.97 5.13 -17.25
CA GLU A 277 -38.37 5.63 -17.16
C GLU A 277 -39.42 4.54 -17.52
N TYR A 278 -39.01 3.52 -18.30
CA TYR A 278 -39.90 2.46 -18.73
C TYR A 278 -39.88 1.23 -17.80
N THR A 279 -38.93 1.13 -16.89
CA THR A 279 -38.78 -0.03 -16.00
C THR A 279 -40.01 -0.26 -15.10
N SER A 280 -40.67 0.83 -14.65
CA SER A 280 -41.89 0.68 -13.84
C SER A 280 -43.00 -0.06 -14.59
N GLU A 281 -43.20 0.27 -15.88
CA GLU A 281 -44.18 -0.40 -16.74
C GLU A 281 -43.81 -1.87 -16.99
N LEU A 282 -42.51 -2.14 -17.24
CA LEU A 282 -41.99 -3.51 -17.37
C LEU A 282 -42.31 -4.36 -16.13
N LEU A 283 -42.03 -3.81 -14.93
CA LEU A 283 -42.33 -4.51 -13.68
C LEU A 283 -43.82 -4.81 -13.49
N ASP A 284 -44.68 -3.88 -13.92
CA ASP A 284 -46.14 -4.10 -13.89
C ASP A 284 -46.56 -5.24 -14.85
N ILE A 285 -45.95 -5.33 -16.05
CA ILE A 285 -46.18 -6.44 -16.98
C ILE A 285 -45.69 -7.77 -16.37
N LEU A 286 -44.47 -7.83 -15.87
CA LEU A 286 -43.90 -9.03 -15.27
C LEU A 286 -44.73 -9.51 -14.07
N LYS A 287 -45.19 -8.59 -13.24
CA LYS A 287 -46.06 -8.87 -12.09
C LYS A 287 -47.40 -9.42 -12.51
N LYS A 288 -48.03 -8.86 -13.54
CA LYS A 288 -49.32 -9.30 -14.10
C LYS A 288 -49.29 -10.78 -14.51
N TYR A 289 -48.18 -11.24 -15.06
CA TYR A 289 -47.98 -12.62 -15.51
C TYR A 289 -47.23 -13.50 -14.50
N ASN A 290 -46.92 -12.96 -13.30
CA ASN A 290 -46.10 -13.62 -12.27
C ASN A 290 -44.76 -14.15 -12.82
N VAL A 291 -44.17 -13.46 -13.77
CA VAL A 291 -42.87 -13.78 -14.37
C VAL A 291 -41.77 -13.03 -13.60
N LYS A 292 -40.66 -13.71 -13.36
CA LYS A 292 -39.47 -13.08 -12.80
C LYS A 292 -38.39 -12.98 -13.89
N ALA A 293 -37.61 -11.89 -13.85
CA ALA A 293 -36.56 -11.58 -14.81
C ALA A 293 -35.22 -11.28 -14.10
N THR A 294 -34.16 -11.13 -14.88
CA THR A 294 -32.86 -10.67 -14.38
C THR A 294 -32.56 -9.29 -14.97
N PHE A 295 -32.23 -8.35 -14.11
CA PHE A 295 -31.87 -6.99 -14.47
C PHE A 295 -30.37 -6.76 -14.28
N PHE A 296 -29.67 -6.44 -15.36
CA PHE A 296 -28.25 -6.04 -15.34
C PHE A 296 -28.20 -4.52 -15.24
N VAL A 297 -28.16 -4.04 -14.00
CA VAL A 297 -28.35 -2.61 -13.68
C VAL A 297 -27.06 -1.82 -13.82
N THR A 298 -27.20 -0.50 -14.11
CA THR A 298 -26.11 0.48 -14.18
C THR A 298 -26.15 1.50 -13.06
N GLY A 299 -25.11 2.29 -12.91
CA GLY A 299 -25.01 3.33 -11.89
C GLY A 299 -26.00 4.49 -12.10
N ASN A 300 -26.48 4.70 -13.31
CA ASN A 300 -27.43 5.75 -13.66
C ASN A 300 -28.88 5.45 -13.26
N GLY A 301 -29.17 4.20 -12.91
CA GLY A 301 -30.53 3.77 -12.54
C GLY A 301 -31.04 4.39 -11.24
N ASP A 302 -32.38 4.56 -11.15
CA ASP A 302 -33.06 5.04 -9.94
C ASP A 302 -33.05 3.95 -8.84
N ASP A 303 -32.50 4.26 -7.69
CA ASP A 303 -32.40 3.35 -6.54
C ASP A 303 -33.76 2.79 -6.10
N ARG A 304 -34.84 3.55 -6.25
CA ARG A 304 -36.21 3.10 -5.92
C ARG A 304 -36.67 2.00 -6.86
N LEU A 305 -36.27 2.07 -8.13
CA LEU A 305 -36.63 1.01 -9.11
C LEU A 305 -35.75 -0.22 -8.90
N ILE A 306 -34.46 -0.10 -8.62
CA ILE A 306 -33.59 -1.23 -8.22
C ILE A 306 -34.19 -1.92 -6.97
N LYS A 307 -34.65 -1.13 -6.00
CA LYS A 307 -35.28 -1.67 -4.80
C LYS A 307 -36.57 -2.41 -5.14
N ARG A 308 -37.43 -1.86 -6.04
CA ARG A 308 -38.65 -2.49 -6.52
C ARG A 308 -38.41 -3.79 -7.26
N GLU A 309 -37.44 -3.82 -8.17
CA GLU A 309 -36.97 -5.03 -8.87
C GLU A 309 -36.63 -6.13 -7.88
N PHE A 310 -35.81 -5.78 -6.86
CA PHE A 310 -35.39 -6.72 -5.82
C PHE A 310 -36.55 -7.20 -4.96
N ASP A 311 -37.42 -6.30 -4.45
CA ASP A 311 -38.53 -6.62 -3.58
C ASP A 311 -39.62 -7.45 -4.28
N GLU A 312 -39.78 -7.28 -5.59
CA GLU A 312 -40.71 -8.08 -6.39
C GLU A 312 -40.11 -9.45 -6.79
N GLY A 313 -38.87 -9.78 -6.32
CA GLY A 313 -38.27 -11.11 -6.46
C GLY A 313 -37.56 -11.36 -7.79
N HIS A 314 -37.15 -10.30 -8.48
CA HIS A 314 -36.26 -10.38 -9.64
C HIS A 314 -34.82 -10.56 -9.21
N THR A 315 -33.98 -11.09 -10.08
CA THR A 315 -32.54 -11.12 -9.85
C THR A 315 -31.89 -9.79 -10.27
N ILE A 316 -31.15 -9.13 -9.37
CA ILE A 316 -30.34 -7.98 -9.69
C ILE A 316 -28.93 -8.47 -10.00
N ALA A 317 -28.45 -8.11 -11.18
CA ALA A 317 -27.09 -8.37 -11.68
C ALA A 317 -26.42 -7.04 -12.09
N LEU A 318 -25.16 -7.05 -12.40
CA LEU A 318 -24.37 -5.84 -12.60
C LEU A 318 -23.98 -5.64 -14.06
N HIS A 319 -24.17 -4.41 -14.58
CA HIS A 319 -23.79 -4.01 -15.94
C HIS A 319 -22.80 -2.85 -15.96
N THR A 320 -21.90 -2.79 -14.95
CA THR A 320 -20.99 -1.69 -14.66
C THR A 320 -21.69 -0.41 -14.17
N ASN A 321 -20.95 0.48 -13.55
CA ASN A 321 -21.52 1.71 -13.02
C ASN A 321 -21.70 2.78 -14.08
N SER A 322 -20.69 3.03 -14.90
CA SER A 322 -20.66 4.14 -15.86
C SER A 322 -21.15 3.75 -17.27
N HIS A 323 -21.08 2.49 -17.61
CA HIS A 323 -21.28 1.98 -18.98
C HIS A 323 -20.40 2.72 -20.03
N ASN A 324 -19.26 3.26 -19.59
CA ASN A 324 -18.34 4.02 -20.45
C ASN A 324 -17.22 3.14 -20.98
N TYR A 325 -17.32 2.70 -22.22
CA TYR A 325 -16.37 1.80 -22.88
C TYR A 325 -14.93 2.31 -22.82
N SER A 326 -14.70 3.61 -23.04
CA SER A 326 -13.36 4.19 -23.05
C SER A 326 -12.70 4.16 -21.65
N TYR A 327 -13.49 4.25 -20.59
CA TYR A 327 -13.00 4.09 -19.22
C TYR A 327 -12.84 2.64 -18.83
N LEU A 328 -13.90 1.84 -19.04
CA LEU A 328 -13.97 0.43 -18.64
C LEU A 328 -12.88 -0.42 -19.26
N TYR A 329 -12.66 -0.27 -20.55
CA TYR A 329 -11.75 -1.13 -21.30
C TYR A 329 -10.35 -0.54 -21.48
N SER A 330 -10.03 0.56 -20.81
CA SER A 330 -8.67 1.12 -20.81
C SER A 330 -7.71 0.38 -19.88
N SER A 331 -8.22 -0.30 -18.84
CA SER A 331 -7.43 -1.15 -17.95
C SER A 331 -8.30 -2.08 -17.11
N VAL A 332 -7.73 -3.18 -16.65
CA VAL A 332 -8.36 -4.11 -15.72
C VAL A 332 -8.77 -3.38 -14.42
N ASN A 333 -7.93 -2.49 -13.92
CA ASN A 333 -8.22 -1.75 -12.68
C ASN A 333 -9.44 -0.84 -12.83
N ASN A 334 -9.54 -0.10 -13.94
CA ASN A 334 -10.69 0.78 -14.20
C ASN A 334 -12.00 0.00 -14.34
N TYR A 335 -11.94 -1.17 -14.96
CA TYR A 335 -13.11 -2.05 -15.05
C TYR A 335 -13.59 -2.47 -13.66
N PHE A 336 -12.70 -2.94 -12.80
CA PHE A 336 -13.09 -3.40 -11.46
C PHE A 336 -13.46 -2.26 -10.51
N GLU A 337 -12.85 -1.10 -10.62
CA GLU A 337 -13.25 0.09 -9.86
C GLU A 337 -14.72 0.44 -10.17
N ASP A 338 -15.07 0.45 -11.45
CA ASP A 338 -16.43 0.74 -11.90
C ASP A 338 -17.43 -0.37 -11.53
N LEU A 339 -17.02 -1.64 -11.67
CA LEU A 339 -17.83 -2.79 -11.30
C LEU A 339 -18.14 -2.82 -9.78
N TYR A 340 -17.14 -2.54 -8.95
CA TYR A 340 -17.35 -2.47 -7.51
C TYR A 340 -18.20 -1.25 -7.09
N ALA A 341 -18.16 -0.16 -7.85
CA ALA A 341 -19.02 0.99 -7.60
C ALA A 341 -20.51 0.63 -7.71
N ILE A 342 -20.91 -0.04 -8.79
CA ILE A 342 -22.31 -0.50 -8.95
C ILE A 342 -22.66 -1.61 -7.94
N GLN A 343 -21.76 -2.53 -7.64
CA GLN A 343 -21.99 -3.55 -6.62
C GLN A 343 -22.28 -2.92 -5.25
N ASN A 344 -21.51 -1.91 -4.86
CA ASN A 344 -21.72 -1.19 -3.61
C ASN A 344 -23.05 -0.40 -3.62
N LYS A 345 -23.42 0.21 -4.76
CA LYS A 345 -24.72 0.88 -4.92
C LYS A 345 -25.85 -0.10 -4.68
N VAL A 346 -25.85 -1.26 -5.38
CA VAL A 346 -26.87 -2.29 -5.22
C VAL A 346 -26.91 -2.83 -3.79
N LYS A 347 -25.75 -3.06 -3.16
CA LYS A 347 -25.67 -3.49 -1.77
C LYS A 347 -26.31 -2.49 -0.82
N ASN A 348 -26.09 -1.20 -1.01
CA ASN A 348 -26.69 -0.15 -0.18
C ASN A 348 -28.22 -0.10 -0.33
N VAL A 349 -28.73 -0.38 -1.53
CA VAL A 349 -30.16 -0.34 -1.84
C VAL A 349 -30.89 -1.60 -1.38
N THR A 350 -30.30 -2.77 -1.59
CA THR A 350 -30.99 -4.08 -1.42
C THR A 350 -30.50 -4.86 -0.19
N GLY A 351 -29.33 -4.51 0.37
CA GLY A 351 -28.67 -5.29 1.43
C GLY A 351 -27.86 -6.49 0.93
N THR A 352 -27.88 -6.78 -0.40
CA THR A 352 -27.19 -7.91 -1.01
C THR A 352 -26.08 -7.44 -1.94
N SER A 353 -24.98 -8.23 -2.06
CA SER A 353 -23.90 -7.97 -3.00
C SER A 353 -24.01 -8.93 -4.18
N PRO A 354 -24.56 -8.53 -5.34
CA PRO A 354 -24.65 -9.40 -6.50
C PRO A 354 -23.28 -9.78 -7.03
N ASN A 355 -23.16 -10.99 -7.56
CA ASN A 355 -21.96 -11.49 -8.22
C ASN A 355 -22.20 -11.91 -9.69
N LEU A 356 -23.44 -11.80 -10.19
CA LEU A 356 -23.75 -12.00 -11.59
C LEU A 356 -23.50 -10.72 -12.36
N ILE A 357 -22.82 -10.81 -13.51
CA ILE A 357 -22.47 -9.66 -14.33
C ILE A 357 -22.77 -9.92 -15.81
N ARG A 358 -22.92 -8.85 -16.57
CA ARG A 358 -22.80 -8.85 -18.03
C ARG A 358 -21.84 -7.74 -18.45
N PHE A 359 -20.91 -8.06 -19.33
CA PHE A 359 -20.00 -7.06 -19.90
C PHE A 359 -20.76 -6.12 -20.83
N PRO A 360 -20.57 -4.79 -20.76
CA PRO A 360 -21.05 -3.88 -21.80
C PRO A 360 -20.63 -4.32 -23.19
N GLY A 361 -21.62 -4.59 -24.05
CA GLY A 361 -21.40 -5.16 -25.39
C GLY A 361 -21.12 -6.65 -25.44
N GLY A 362 -21.18 -7.37 -24.31
CA GLY A 362 -20.91 -8.80 -24.20
C GLY A 362 -19.43 -9.14 -24.14
N SER A 363 -19.11 -10.41 -23.82
CA SER A 363 -17.72 -10.88 -23.75
C SER A 363 -17.01 -10.93 -25.10
N SER A 364 -17.75 -10.96 -26.19
CA SER A 364 -17.26 -10.97 -27.58
C SER A 364 -17.12 -9.59 -28.21
N ASN A 365 -17.35 -8.50 -27.45
CA ASN A 365 -17.30 -7.17 -28.03
C ASN A 365 -15.90 -6.85 -28.58
N THR A 366 -15.86 -6.14 -29.71
CA THR A 366 -14.62 -5.68 -30.34
C THR A 366 -14.34 -4.19 -30.09
N VAL A 367 -15.31 -3.48 -29.48
CA VAL A 367 -15.18 -2.05 -29.18
C VAL A 367 -14.08 -1.83 -28.15
N SER A 368 -13.90 -2.78 -27.23
CA SER A 368 -12.81 -2.77 -26.23
C SER A 368 -11.42 -2.61 -26.85
N MET A 369 -11.18 -3.17 -28.06
CA MET A 369 -9.90 -3.03 -28.79
C MET A 369 -9.50 -1.58 -29.09
N ASN A 370 -10.47 -0.66 -29.12
CA ASN A 370 -10.20 0.75 -29.38
C ASN A 370 -9.57 1.45 -28.16
N TYR A 371 -9.62 0.83 -27.00
CA TYR A 371 -9.26 1.45 -25.72
C TYR A 371 -8.22 0.68 -24.90
N ASP A 372 -7.96 -0.57 -25.25
CA ASP A 372 -7.15 -1.49 -24.44
C ASP A 372 -5.63 -1.43 -24.74
N GLY A 373 -5.22 -0.59 -25.68
CA GLY A 373 -3.82 -0.50 -26.08
C GLY A 373 -3.25 -1.77 -26.72
N GLY A 374 -4.11 -2.69 -27.17
CA GLY A 374 -3.73 -3.95 -27.84
C GLY A 374 -3.35 -5.09 -26.87
N ILE A 375 -3.77 -5.03 -25.62
CA ILE A 375 -3.45 -6.07 -24.61
C ILE A 375 -4.41 -7.27 -24.62
N GLY A 376 -5.50 -7.20 -25.40
CA GLY A 376 -6.53 -8.24 -25.40
C GLY A 376 -7.33 -8.26 -24.09
N ILE A 377 -7.85 -7.09 -23.70
CA ILE A 377 -8.44 -6.87 -22.36
C ILE A 377 -9.61 -7.81 -22.05
N MET A 378 -10.44 -8.19 -23.05
CA MET A 378 -11.57 -9.09 -22.79
C MET A 378 -11.11 -10.48 -22.39
N SER A 379 -10.03 -11.00 -23.00
CA SER A 379 -9.42 -12.27 -22.61
C SER A 379 -8.87 -12.26 -21.18
N ILE A 380 -8.45 -11.09 -20.68
CA ILE A 380 -8.01 -10.89 -19.31
C ILE A 380 -9.22 -10.78 -18.40
N LEU A 381 -10.18 -9.91 -18.73
CA LEU A 381 -11.34 -9.62 -17.88
C LEU A 381 -12.23 -10.83 -17.65
N THR A 382 -12.47 -11.68 -18.67
CA THR A 382 -13.28 -12.90 -18.51
C THR A 382 -12.69 -13.83 -17.45
N ARG A 383 -11.37 -13.97 -17.37
CA ARG A 383 -10.68 -14.74 -16.32
C ARG A 383 -10.69 -14.04 -14.97
N GLU A 384 -10.41 -12.72 -14.97
CA GLU A 384 -10.31 -11.94 -13.75
C GLU A 384 -11.64 -11.79 -13.00
N VAL A 385 -12.78 -11.68 -13.72
CA VAL A 385 -14.09 -11.63 -13.07
C VAL A 385 -14.40 -12.94 -12.35
N GLU A 386 -14.13 -14.08 -12.99
CA GLU A 386 -14.29 -15.40 -12.37
C GLU A 386 -13.32 -15.58 -11.21
N ALA A 387 -12.05 -15.16 -11.38
CA ALA A 387 -11.05 -15.17 -10.34
C ALA A 387 -11.48 -14.38 -9.08
N ARG A 388 -12.29 -13.36 -9.22
CA ARG A 388 -12.81 -12.54 -8.11
C ARG A 388 -14.20 -12.95 -7.64
N GLY A 389 -14.70 -14.12 -8.10
CA GLY A 389 -15.97 -14.69 -7.65
C GLY A 389 -17.20 -14.13 -8.33
N PHE A 390 -17.05 -13.39 -9.42
CA PHE A 390 -18.17 -13.02 -10.28
C PHE A 390 -18.40 -14.10 -11.30
N ARG A 391 -19.65 -14.19 -11.80
CA ARG A 391 -20.04 -15.02 -12.92
C ARG A 391 -20.66 -14.14 -13.99
N TYR A 392 -20.14 -14.21 -15.23
CA TYR A 392 -20.69 -13.44 -16.32
C TYR A 392 -21.65 -14.26 -17.20
N PHE A 393 -22.60 -13.57 -17.81
CA PHE A 393 -23.58 -14.13 -18.74
C PHE A 393 -23.68 -13.26 -19.98
N ASP A 394 -23.47 -13.86 -21.13
CA ASP A 394 -23.90 -13.28 -22.39
C ASP A 394 -25.36 -13.69 -22.67
N TRP A 395 -25.74 -13.86 -23.92
CA TRP A 395 -27.06 -14.26 -24.36
C TRP A 395 -26.97 -15.23 -25.53
N ASN A 396 -28.01 -16.01 -25.74
CA ASN A 396 -28.14 -16.88 -26.93
C ASN A 396 -29.40 -16.60 -27.71
N VAL A 397 -30.22 -15.62 -27.29
CA VAL A 397 -31.37 -15.07 -27.97
C VAL A 397 -31.28 -13.55 -27.94
N SER A 398 -31.23 -12.89 -29.10
CA SER A 398 -31.17 -11.43 -29.17
C SER A 398 -32.49 -10.85 -29.66
N SER A 399 -32.97 -9.84 -28.96
CA SER A 399 -34.15 -9.06 -29.38
C SER A 399 -33.88 -8.14 -30.57
N GLY A 400 -32.60 -7.77 -30.77
CA GLY A 400 -32.18 -6.81 -31.79
C GLY A 400 -32.39 -5.33 -31.39
N ASP A 401 -32.83 -5.06 -30.17
CA ASP A 401 -33.17 -3.72 -29.67
C ASP A 401 -31.95 -2.81 -29.40
N ALA A 402 -30.76 -3.37 -29.40
CA ALA A 402 -29.49 -2.62 -29.27
C ALA A 402 -29.06 -1.90 -30.55
N GLY A 403 -29.87 -1.86 -31.60
CA GLY A 403 -29.60 -1.19 -32.88
C GLY A 403 -30.02 -1.95 -34.11
N GLY A 404 -30.58 -3.16 -33.96
CA GLY A 404 -31.11 -3.95 -35.10
C GLY A 404 -32.53 -3.58 -35.47
N THR A 405 -33.32 -3.02 -34.56
CA THR A 405 -34.72 -2.58 -34.78
C THR A 405 -35.17 -1.57 -33.76
N GLU A 406 -36.20 -0.81 -34.12
CA GLU A 406 -36.98 0.08 -33.22
C GLU A 406 -38.48 -0.32 -33.19
N SER A 407 -38.80 -1.52 -33.67
CA SER A 407 -40.17 -2.03 -33.79
C SER A 407 -40.45 -3.12 -32.74
N SER A 408 -41.50 -2.95 -31.95
CA SER A 408 -41.94 -3.98 -30.98
C SER A 408 -42.32 -5.30 -31.65
N ASP A 409 -42.87 -5.24 -32.90
CA ASP A 409 -43.19 -6.44 -33.67
C ASP A 409 -41.89 -7.18 -34.06
N GLN A 410 -40.85 -6.47 -34.49
CA GLN A 410 -39.61 -7.10 -34.84
C GLN A 410 -38.89 -7.66 -33.60
N VAL A 411 -38.89 -6.94 -32.44
CA VAL A 411 -38.39 -7.47 -31.15
C VAL A 411 -39.09 -8.79 -30.80
N TYR A 412 -40.40 -8.82 -30.88
CA TYR A 412 -41.19 -10.03 -30.63
C TYR A 412 -40.76 -11.17 -31.59
N ILE A 413 -40.71 -10.92 -32.91
CA ILE A 413 -40.33 -11.95 -33.91
C ILE A 413 -38.90 -12.44 -33.66
N ASN A 414 -37.94 -11.53 -33.42
CA ASN A 414 -36.55 -11.89 -33.15
C ASN A 414 -36.42 -12.85 -31.99
N VAL A 415 -37.13 -12.56 -30.88
CA VAL A 415 -37.08 -13.40 -29.66
C VAL A 415 -37.71 -14.76 -29.94
N ILE A 416 -38.98 -14.80 -30.38
CA ILE A 416 -39.71 -16.07 -30.46
C ILE A 416 -39.16 -17.03 -31.52
N SER A 417 -38.60 -16.49 -32.61
CA SER A 417 -38.04 -17.32 -33.73
C SER A 417 -36.67 -17.93 -33.37
N THR A 418 -36.00 -17.46 -32.30
CA THR A 418 -34.68 -17.92 -31.93
C THR A 418 -34.60 -18.61 -30.54
N LEU A 419 -35.78 -18.79 -29.88
CA LEU A 419 -35.85 -19.56 -28.63
C LEU A 419 -35.34 -21.00 -28.82
N LYS A 420 -34.72 -21.55 -27.78
CA LYS A 420 -34.08 -22.87 -27.79
C LYS A 420 -34.94 -23.90 -27.10
N GLU A 421 -34.81 -25.17 -27.48
CA GLU A 421 -35.43 -26.31 -26.77
C GLU A 421 -34.85 -26.48 -25.35
N GLY A 422 -33.68 -25.97 -25.10
CA GLY A 422 -33.08 -25.92 -23.75
C GLY A 422 -33.29 -24.56 -23.07
N SER A 423 -32.22 -23.93 -22.71
CA SER A 423 -32.21 -22.61 -22.03
C SER A 423 -32.03 -21.48 -23.05
N SER A 424 -32.91 -20.48 -22.95
CA SER A 424 -32.88 -19.26 -23.77
C SER A 424 -32.58 -18.09 -22.82
N ILE A 425 -31.39 -17.49 -22.94
CA ILE A 425 -31.05 -16.23 -22.27
C ILE A 425 -31.32 -15.11 -23.27
N VAL A 426 -32.36 -14.32 -23.00
CA VAL A 426 -32.87 -13.29 -23.93
C VAL A 426 -32.26 -11.96 -23.56
N LEU A 427 -31.51 -11.33 -24.49
CA LEU A 427 -31.03 -9.95 -24.34
C LEU A 427 -32.13 -8.98 -24.75
N GLN A 428 -32.53 -8.11 -23.84
CA GLN A 428 -33.35 -6.93 -24.06
C GLN A 428 -32.83 -5.75 -23.26
N HIS A 429 -33.30 -4.54 -23.53
CA HIS A 429 -32.96 -3.33 -22.78
C HIS A 429 -34.24 -2.68 -22.26
N ASP A 430 -34.34 -2.43 -20.98
CA ASP A 430 -35.48 -1.74 -20.37
C ASP A 430 -35.45 -0.22 -20.57
N THR A 431 -34.40 0.27 -21.24
CA THR A 431 -34.26 1.66 -21.70
C THR A 431 -34.98 1.92 -23.05
N LYS A 432 -35.61 0.91 -23.64
CA LYS A 432 -36.24 0.99 -24.96
C LYS A 432 -37.75 0.68 -24.87
N LYS A 433 -38.59 1.70 -25.10
CA LYS A 433 -40.05 1.57 -24.98
C LYS A 433 -40.58 0.45 -25.88
N PHE A 434 -40.13 0.39 -27.15
CA PHE A 434 -40.56 -0.64 -28.12
C PHE A 434 -40.15 -2.06 -27.70
N SER A 435 -39.06 -2.19 -26.90
CA SER A 435 -38.64 -3.48 -26.35
C SER A 435 -39.62 -3.90 -25.23
N ILE A 436 -40.00 -2.97 -24.35
CA ILE A 436 -41.01 -3.22 -23.29
C ILE A 436 -42.37 -3.60 -23.91
N ASP A 437 -42.82 -2.91 -24.95
CA ASP A 437 -44.10 -3.18 -25.64
C ASP A 437 -44.17 -4.59 -26.22
N ALA A 438 -43.04 -5.26 -26.48
CA ALA A 438 -43.01 -6.64 -26.95
C ALA A 438 -43.12 -7.68 -25.82
N VAL A 439 -42.80 -7.33 -24.56
CA VAL A 439 -42.61 -8.30 -23.47
C VAL A 439 -43.87 -9.07 -23.14
N GLU A 440 -45.05 -8.43 -23.10
CA GLU A 440 -46.31 -9.11 -22.81
C GLU A 440 -46.62 -10.19 -23.91
N ARG A 441 -46.32 -9.90 -25.13
CA ARG A 441 -46.51 -10.84 -26.27
C ARG A 441 -45.53 -12.00 -26.19
N ILE A 442 -44.30 -11.73 -25.85
CA ILE A 442 -43.26 -12.76 -25.68
C ILE A 442 -43.67 -13.71 -24.55
N ILE A 443 -44.14 -13.16 -23.42
CA ILE A 443 -44.59 -13.99 -22.27
C ILE A 443 -45.74 -14.91 -22.70
N LYS A 444 -46.79 -14.37 -23.34
CA LYS A 444 -47.93 -15.16 -23.82
C LYS A 444 -47.54 -16.29 -24.78
N TYR A 445 -46.68 -15.95 -25.78
CA TYR A 445 -46.17 -16.96 -26.69
C TYR A 445 -45.42 -18.07 -25.95
N CYS A 446 -44.54 -17.71 -25.01
CA CYS A 446 -43.77 -18.68 -24.23
C CYS A 446 -44.69 -19.62 -23.42
N GLU A 447 -45.69 -19.08 -22.74
CA GLU A 447 -46.67 -19.87 -21.96
C GLU A 447 -47.47 -20.83 -22.85
N GLU A 448 -47.96 -20.33 -23.98
CA GLU A 448 -48.74 -21.12 -24.97
C GLU A 448 -47.92 -22.24 -25.61
N ASN A 449 -46.56 -22.07 -25.71
CA ASN A 449 -45.68 -23.04 -26.32
C ASN A 449 -44.86 -23.87 -25.27
N GLY A 450 -45.25 -23.86 -24.01
CA GLY A 450 -44.70 -24.73 -22.97
C GLY A 450 -43.33 -24.32 -22.49
N TYR A 451 -42.94 -23.05 -22.65
CA TYR A 451 -41.77 -22.49 -22.01
C TYR A 451 -42.07 -22.07 -20.58
N THR A 452 -41.09 -22.19 -19.68
CA THR A 452 -41.13 -21.70 -18.32
C THR A 452 -40.14 -20.57 -18.13
N PHE A 453 -40.44 -19.67 -17.19
CA PHE A 453 -39.56 -18.55 -16.91
C PHE A 453 -38.77 -18.78 -15.62
N ALA A 454 -37.51 -18.39 -15.64
CA ALA A 454 -36.63 -18.38 -14.49
C ALA A 454 -35.74 -17.12 -14.46
N THR A 455 -35.16 -16.83 -13.32
CA THR A 455 -34.08 -15.81 -13.19
C THR A 455 -32.72 -16.47 -13.24
N LEU A 456 -31.73 -15.77 -13.73
CA LEU A 456 -30.34 -16.25 -13.70
C LEU A 456 -29.85 -16.39 -12.25
N LYS A 457 -29.14 -17.47 -12.01
CA LYS A 457 -28.44 -17.80 -10.76
C LYS A 457 -27.02 -18.24 -11.08
N GLU A 458 -26.19 -18.40 -10.08
CA GLU A 458 -24.82 -18.90 -10.27
C GLU A 458 -24.77 -20.25 -11.01
N ASN A 459 -25.73 -21.12 -10.79
CA ASN A 459 -25.84 -22.44 -11.41
C ASN A 459 -26.74 -22.51 -12.64
N SER A 460 -27.19 -21.38 -13.18
CA SER A 460 -27.90 -21.34 -14.45
C SER A 460 -26.97 -21.70 -15.60
N PRO A 461 -27.49 -22.33 -16.68
CA PRO A 461 -26.70 -22.60 -17.87
C PRO A 461 -26.05 -21.30 -18.39
N GLY A 462 -24.74 -21.32 -18.58
CA GLY A 462 -24.01 -20.19 -19.14
C GLY A 462 -24.30 -20.02 -20.63
N ALA A 463 -24.39 -18.80 -21.09
CA ALA A 463 -24.20 -18.45 -22.49
C ALA A 463 -22.96 -17.57 -22.53
N HIS A 464 -21.85 -18.10 -23.00
CA HIS A 464 -20.61 -17.36 -23.19
C HIS A 464 -20.33 -17.25 -24.68
N HIS A 465 -20.13 -16.05 -25.15
CA HIS A 465 -19.67 -15.81 -26.53
C HIS A 465 -18.18 -16.10 -26.65
N GLY A 466 -17.70 -16.39 -27.86
CA GLY A 466 -16.26 -16.48 -28.09
C GLY A 466 -15.59 -15.12 -27.88
N VAL A 467 -14.55 -15.09 -27.10
CA VAL A 467 -13.79 -13.85 -26.86
C VAL A 467 -12.93 -13.50 -28.05
N ASN A 468 -13.01 -12.25 -28.53
CA ASN A 468 -12.35 -11.79 -29.76
C ASN A 468 -11.04 -11.03 -29.52
N ASN A 469 -10.70 -10.70 -28.29
CA ASN A 469 -9.48 -9.95 -27.95
C ASN A 469 -8.95 -10.26 -26.54
#